data_fdec5a46eb9e49455556d89fe8c26ab7
#
_entry.id   fdec5a46eb9e49455556d89fe8c26ab7
#
_cell.length_a   1.000
_cell.length_b   1.000
_cell.length_c   1.000
_cell.angle_alpha   90.00
_cell.angle_beta   90.00
_cell.angle_gamma   90.00
#
_symmetry.space_group_name_H-M   'P 1'
#
loop_
_entity.id
_entity.type
_entity.pdbx_description
1 polymer ?
#
loop_
_entity_poly.entity_id
_entity_poly.type
_entity_poly.pdbx_seq_one_letter_code
_entity_poly.pdbx_strand_id
1 'polypeptide(L)'
;MGETRHIVHPFAPVMDARCTVLILGSVPSVRSVEEGFYYMHPKNRFWPVIGTLTGEDYAAMNFAARGAALIRHGIGLYDAVYECDIMLSSDAKAKNIVPADIPALIGGTRVQRI
;
A
#
# COMPACT_ATOMS: atom_id res chain seq x y z
N MET A 1 -6.04 -21.76 -17.95
CA MET A 1 -6.93 -21.26 -16.89
C MET A 1 -6.13 -20.78 -15.73
N GLY A 2 -6.46 -19.60 -15.27
CA GLY A 2 -5.82 -19.04 -14.08
C GLY A 2 -6.54 -19.45 -12.81
N GLU A 3 -5.80 -19.63 -11.75
CA GLU A 3 -6.36 -19.74 -10.42
C GLU A 3 -6.82 -18.37 -9.95
N THR A 4 -7.89 -18.35 -9.15
CA THR A 4 -8.37 -17.13 -8.52
C THR A 4 -8.02 -17.16 -7.05
N ARG A 5 -7.51 -16.05 -6.53
CA ARG A 5 -7.22 -15.90 -5.12
C ARG A 5 -8.07 -14.77 -4.55
N HIS A 6 -8.81 -15.08 -3.50
CA HIS A 6 -9.57 -14.08 -2.76
C HIS A 6 -8.64 -13.32 -1.81
N ILE A 7 -8.66 -12.00 -1.87
CA ILE A 7 -7.83 -11.15 -1.03
C ILE A 7 -8.71 -10.17 -0.27
N VAL A 8 -8.56 -10.18 1.06
CA VAL A 8 -8.99 -9.09 1.92
C VAL A 8 -7.71 -8.35 2.30
N HIS A 9 -7.72 -7.02 2.24
CA HIS A 9 -6.51 -6.21 2.42
C HIS A 9 -5.72 -6.69 3.64
N PRO A 10 -4.51 -7.25 3.45
CA PRO A 10 -3.88 -8.06 4.49
C PRO A 10 -3.01 -7.28 5.48
N PHE A 11 -2.81 -5.99 5.25
CA PHE A 11 -1.99 -5.19 6.15
C PHE A 11 -2.65 -3.85 6.45
N ALA A 12 -2.33 -3.31 7.62
CA ALA A 12 -2.92 -2.08 8.10
C ALA A 12 -2.50 -0.88 7.26
N PRO A 13 -3.31 0.20 7.23
CA PRO A 13 -2.87 1.45 6.64
C PRO A 13 -1.63 1.98 7.36
N VAL A 14 -0.71 2.58 6.59
CA VAL A 14 0.36 3.40 7.17
C VAL A 14 -0.21 4.80 7.25
N MET A 15 -0.61 5.24 8.45
CA MET A 15 -1.32 6.51 8.61
C MET A 15 -1.32 6.97 10.06
N ASP A 16 -1.20 8.26 10.28
CA ASP A 16 -1.58 8.89 11.55
C ASP A 16 -2.20 10.27 11.27
N ALA A 17 -2.64 10.94 12.34
CA ALA A 17 -3.34 12.22 12.19
C ALA A 17 -2.48 13.33 11.58
N ARG A 18 -1.16 13.19 11.59
CA ARG A 18 -0.22 14.20 11.07
C ARG A 18 0.08 14.04 9.59
N CYS A 19 -0.31 12.93 8.98
CA CYS A 19 -0.08 12.72 7.56
C CYS A 19 -0.80 13.75 6.71
N THR A 20 -0.09 14.32 5.74
CA THR A 20 -0.63 15.33 4.82
C THR A 20 -0.84 14.80 3.42
N VAL A 21 -0.19 13.70 3.06
CA VAL A 21 -0.27 13.06 1.74
C VAL A 21 -0.62 11.60 1.95
N LEU A 22 -1.60 11.11 1.22
CA LEU A 22 -1.90 9.69 1.15
C LEU A 22 -1.51 9.18 -0.24
N ILE A 23 -0.59 8.22 -0.28
CA ILE A 23 -0.28 7.50 -1.50
C ILE A 23 -1.20 6.30 -1.57
N LEU A 24 -2.04 6.27 -2.59
CA LEU A 24 -3.10 5.29 -2.73
C LEU A 24 -2.80 4.38 -3.91
N GLY A 25 -2.50 3.12 -3.63
CA GLY A 25 -2.39 2.11 -4.65
C GLY A 25 -3.74 1.53 -5.01
N SER A 26 -3.77 0.57 -5.90
CA SER A 26 -5.00 -0.12 -6.28
C SER A 26 -5.21 -1.33 -5.38
N VAL A 27 -4.46 -2.37 -5.60
CA VAL A 27 -4.55 -3.63 -4.87
C VAL A 27 -3.13 -4.17 -4.69
N PRO A 28 -2.81 -4.82 -3.55
CA PRO A 28 -1.48 -5.38 -3.37
C PRO A 28 -1.19 -6.47 -4.41
N SER A 29 0.05 -6.53 -4.91
CA SER A 29 0.48 -7.64 -5.74
C SER A 29 0.52 -8.93 -4.92
N VAL A 30 0.51 -10.07 -5.59
CA VAL A 30 0.65 -11.37 -4.90
C VAL A 30 1.94 -11.38 -4.06
N ARG A 31 3.04 -10.83 -4.59
CA ARG A 31 4.30 -10.75 -3.84
C ARG A 31 4.17 -9.91 -2.58
N SER A 32 3.46 -8.77 -2.64
CA SER A 32 3.21 -7.92 -1.46
C SER A 32 2.39 -8.66 -0.41
N VAL A 33 1.39 -9.42 -0.82
CA VAL A 33 0.59 -10.25 0.09
C VAL A 33 1.46 -11.30 0.77
N GLU A 34 2.32 -11.98 0.01
CA GLU A 34 3.23 -13.01 0.54
C GLU A 34 4.24 -12.43 1.52
N GLU A 35 4.83 -11.29 1.19
CA GLU A 35 5.82 -10.62 2.05
C GLU A 35 5.19 -9.88 3.23
N GLY A 36 3.92 -9.53 3.14
CA GLY A 36 3.17 -8.90 4.22
C GLY A 36 3.32 -7.38 4.30
N PHE A 37 3.70 -6.71 3.21
CA PHE A 37 3.81 -5.27 3.20
C PHE A 37 3.63 -4.69 1.80
N TYR A 38 3.50 -3.35 1.72
CA TYR A 38 3.26 -2.62 0.47
C TYR A 38 4.45 -2.67 -0.47
N TYR A 39 4.16 -2.84 -1.75
CA TYR A 39 5.13 -2.66 -2.83
C TYR A 39 6.36 -3.57 -2.72
N MET A 40 6.14 -4.84 -2.39
CA MET A 40 7.22 -5.83 -2.20
C MET A 40 7.62 -6.59 -3.46
N HIS A 41 6.95 -6.34 -4.59
CA HIS A 41 7.37 -6.97 -5.84
C HIS A 41 8.79 -6.49 -6.21
N PRO A 42 9.73 -7.39 -6.57
CA PRO A 42 11.13 -7.00 -6.81
C PRO A 42 11.33 -5.94 -7.90
N LYS A 43 10.41 -5.87 -8.86
CA LYS A 43 10.47 -4.90 -9.95
C LYS A 43 9.77 -3.58 -9.63
N ASN A 44 9.10 -3.47 -8.49
CA ASN A 44 8.43 -2.24 -8.12
C ASN A 44 9.45 -1.22 -7.61
N ARG A 45 9.40 -0.02 -8.15
CA ARG A 45 10.37 1.05 -7.87
C ARG A 45 9.95 1.97 -6.73
N PHE A 46 8.85 1.65 -6.05
CA PHE A 46 8.31 2.56 -5.02
C PHE A 46 9.34 2.86 -3.94
N TRP A 47 9.94 1.83 -3.33
CA TRP A 47 10.86 2.06 -2.21
C TRP A 47 12.13 2.80 -2.61
N PRO A 48 12.80 2.49 -3.75
CA PRO A 48 13.92 3.30 -4.21
C PRO A 48 13.54 4.75 -4.49
N VAL A 49 12.39 4.99 -5.12
CA VAL A 49 11.96 6.35 -5.47
C VAL A 49 11.63 7.16 -4.23
N ILE A 50 10.82 6.61 -3.32
CA ILE A 50 10.45 7.33 -2.09
C ILE A 50 11.67 7.54 -1.20
N GLY A 51 12.62 6.61 -1.23
CA GLY A 51 13.89 6.76 -0.52
C GLY A 51 14.69 7.95 -1.02
N THR A 52 14.77 8.13 -2.33
CA THR A 52 15.42 9.29 -2.93
C THR A 52 14.73 10.60 -2.54
N LEU A 53 13.40 10.61 -2.56
CA LEU A 53 12.61 11.81 -2.25
C LEU A 53 12.67 12.20 -0.78
N THR A 54 12.79 11.24 0.13
CA THR A 54 12.76 11.50 1.58
C THR A 54 14.14 11.46 2.23
N GLY A 55 15.16 10.98 1.51
CA GLY A 55 16.50 10.82 2.06
C GLY A 55 16.64 9.62 2.99
N GLU A 56 15.77 8.63 2.89
CA GLU A 56 15.79 7.45 3.74
C GLU A 56 16.22 6.21 2.96
N ASP A 57 16.85 5.27 3.65
CA ASP A 57 17.19 3.95 3.09
C ASP A 57 16.19 2.91 3.60
N TYR A 58 15.04 2.84 2.94
CA TYR A 58 13.98 1.92 3.35
C TYR A 58 14.38 0.46 3.20
N ALA A 59 15.25 0.14 2.26
CA ALA A 59 15.71 -1.23 2.07
C ALA A 59 16.46 -1.78 3.28
N ALA A 60 17.08 -0.91 4.07
CA ALA A 60 17.78 -1.29 5.29
C ALA A 60 16.86 -1.39 6.51
N MET A 61 15.57 -1.07 6.36
CA MET A 61 14.60 -1.04 7.46
C MET A 61 13.66 -2.24 7.43
N ASN A 62 13.22 -2.68 8.61
CA ASN A 62 12.08 -3.60 8.69
C ASN A 62 10.77 -2.86 8.36
N PHE A 63 9.65 -3.58 8.26
CA PHE A 63 8.38 -2.98 7.82
C PHE A 63 7.85 -1.93 8.81
N ALA A 64 7.97 -2.17 10.09
CA ALA A 64 7.55 -1.20 11.11
C ALA A 64 8.36 0.10 11.00
N ALA A 65 9.67 0.00 10.77
CA ALA A 65 10.54 1.17 10.62
C ALA A 65 10.24 1.93 9.33
N ARG A 66 9.91 1.23 8.24
CA ARG A 66 9.48 1.88 6.99
C ARG A 66 8.23 2.71 7.18
N GLY A 67 7.21 2.14 7.83
CA GLY A 67 5.99 2.87 8.14
C GLY A 67 6.23 4.09 9.01
N ALA A 68 7.02 3.93 10.07
CA ALA A 68 7.36 5.05 10.95
C ALA A 68 8.12 6.17 10.22
N ALA A 69 9.05 5.80 9.31
CA ALA A 69 9.79 6.78 8.52
C ALA A 69 8.87 7.55 7.58
N LEU A 70 7.95 6.89 6.89
CA LEU A 70 6.97 7.56 6.04
C LEU A 70 6.12 8.54 6.83
N ILE A 71 5.63 8.14 7.98
CA ILE A 71 4.81 8.98 8.85
C ILE A 71 5.60 10.21 9.31
N ARG A 72 6.90 10.07 9.62
CA ARG A 72 7.75 11.22 9.95
C ARG A 72 7.79 12.25 8.82
N HIS A 73 7.67 11.81 7.58
CA HIS A 73 7.62 12.68 6.41
C HIS A 73 6.18 13.10 6.04
N GLY A 74 5.20 12.76 6.86
CA GLY A 74 3.80 13.13 6.61
C GLY A 74 3.13 12.30 5.53
N ILE A 75 3.64 11.11 5.23
CA ILE A 75 3.18 10.27 4.13
C ILE A 75 2.46 9.05 4.67
N GLY A 76 1.22 8.85 4.23
CA GLY A 76 0.47 7.64 4.49
C GLY A 76 0.40 6.74 3.28
N LEU A 77 0.16 5.45 3.50
CA LEU A 77 -0.04 4.44 2.45
C LEU A 77 -1.31 3.66 2.68
N TYR A 78 -2.06 3.44 1.63
CA TYR A 78 -3.13 2.44 1.60
C TYR A 78 -3.44 2.07 0.15
N ASP A 79 -4.44 1.22 -0.05
CA ASP A 79 -4.90 0.80 -1.37
C ASP A 79 -6.39 1.11 -1.52
N ALA A 80 -6.82 1.40 -2.74
CA ALA A 80 -8.21 1.74 -3.04
C ALA A 80 -9.13 0.52 -2.92
N VAL A 81 -8.61 -0.69 -3.11
CA VAL A 81 -9.38 -1.93 -3.06
C VAL A 81 -9.18 -2.60 -1.70
N TYR A 82 -10.27 -2.78 -0.97
CA TYR A 82 -10.24 -3.48 0.30
C TYR A 82 -10.31 -4.99 0.15
N GLU A 83 -11.12 -5.45 -0.78
CA GLU A 83 -11.38 -6.89 -0.97
C GLU A 83 -11.64 -7.15 -2.45
N CYS A 84 -11.12 -8.23 -2.97
CA CYS A 84 -11.35 -8.62 -4.37
C CYS A 84 -10.90 -10.05 -4.62
N ASP A 85 -11.20 -10.55 -5.82
CA ASP A 85 -10.65 -11.80 -6.34
C ASP A 85 -9.61 -11.46 -7.41
N ILE A 86 -8.41 -11.98 -7.28
CA ILE A 86 -7.32 -11.78 -8.23
C ILE A 86 -7.05 -13.09 -8.95
N MET A 87 -6.98 -13.04 -10.28
CA MET A 87 -6.53 -14.16 -11.07
C MET A 87 -4.99 -14.25 -11.01
N LEU A 88 -4.49 -15.43 -10.66
CA LEU A 88 -3.05 -15.69 -10.56
C LEU A 88 -2.48 -16.05 -11.93
N SER A 89 -2.65 -15.15 -12.88
CA SER A 89 -2.12 -15.30 -14.24
C SER A 89 -1.35 -14.05 -14.63
N SER A 90 -0.66 -14.10 -15.78
CA SER A 90 0.10 -12.94 -16.28
C SER A 90 -0.79 -11.71 -16.49
N ASP A 91 -2.08 -11.92 -16.77
CA ASP A 91 -3.06 -10.86 -16.94
C ASP A 91 -3.90 -10.69 -15.67
N ALA A 92 -3.25 -10.50 -14.55
CA ALA A 92 -3.92 -10.39 -13.26
C ALA A 92 -4.95 -9.27 -13.26
N LYS A 93 -6.23 -9.65 -13.23
CA LYS A 93 -7.36 -8.72 -13.15
C LYS A 93 -8.09 -8.94 -11.83
N ALA A 94 -8.44 -7.86 -11.18
CA ALA A 94 -9.26 -7.90 -9.98
C ALA A 94 -10.74 -7.98 -10.38
N LYS A 95 -11.49 -8.85 -9.69
CA LYS A 95 -12.94 -9.00 -9.84
C LYS A 95 -13.59 -8.97 -8.46
N ASN A 96 -14.89 -8.70 -8.43
CA ASN A 96 -15.67 -8.64 -7.19
C ASN A 96 -15.03 -7.64 -6.20
N ILE A 97 -14.77 -6.45 -6.70
CA ILE A 97 -14.03 -5.42 -5.97
C ILE A 97 -14.93 -4.79 -4.90
N VAL A 98 -14.43 -4.77 -3.66
CA VAL A 98 -14.98 -3.97 -2.57
C VAL A 98 -14.02 -2.83 -2.31
N PRO A 99 -14.42 -1.57 -2.53
CA PRO A 99 -13.54 -0.44 -2.33
C PRO A 99 -13.26 -0.19 -0.85
N ALA A 100 -12.08 0.34 -0.57
CA ALA A 100 -11.74 0.81 0.77
C ALA A 100 -12.54 2.08 1.10
N ASP A 101 -12.85 2.28 2.39
CA ASP A 101 -13.52 3.50 2.84
C ASP A 101 -12.46 4.59 3.08
N ILE A 102 -12.05 5.25 2.01
CA ILE A 102 -11.02 6.28 2.06
C ILE A 102 -11.47 7.50 2.88
N PRO A 103 -12.71 8.00 2.75
CA PRO A 103 -13.16 9.09 3.61
C PRO A 103 -13.04 8.78 5.10
N ALA A 104 -13.36 7.57 5.52
CA ALA A 104 -13.18 7.16 6.91
C ALA A 104 -11.70 7.11 7.31
N LEU A 105 -10.84 6.63 6.40
CA LEU A 105 -9.40 6.54 6.65
C LEU A 105 -8.77 7.91 6.90
N ILE A 106 -9.12 8.91 6.10
CA ILE A 106 -8.51 10.24 6.19
C ILE A 106 -9.24 11.18 7.14
N GLY A 107 -10.43 10.80 7.61
CA GLY A 107 -11.19 11.63 8.56
C GLY A 107 -10.39 11.86 9.83
N GLY A 108 -10.30 13.11 10.28
CA GLY A 108 -9.51 13.48 11.45
C GLY A 108 -8.01 13.60 11.19
N THR A 109 -7.55 13.40 9.96
CA THR A 109 -6.14 13.61 9.58
C THR A 109 -5.95 14.95 8.91
N ARG A 110 -4.69 15.29 8.61
CA ARG A 110 -4.32 16.51 7.87
C ARG A 110 -4.14 16.24 6.38
N VAL A 111 -4.61 15.13 5.86
CA VAL A 111 -4.42 14.76 4.45
C VAL A 111 -5.06 15.81 3.54
N GLN A 112 -4.25 16.38 2.66
CA GLN A 112 -4.63 17.41 1.69
C GLN A 112 -4.49 16.92 0.25
N ARG A 113 -3.72 15.86 0.02
CA ARG A 113 -3.42 15.31 -1.30
C ARG A 113 -3.46 13.79 -1.28
N ILE A 114 -3.97 13.26 -2.34
CA ILE A 114 -3.99 11.82 -2.57
C ILE A 114 -3.33 11.52 -3.90
#